data_090fa95611741e9f5d9dffb48f7fb062
#
_entry.id   090fa95611741e9f5d9dffb48f7fb062
#
_cell.length_a   1.000
_cell.length_b   1.000
_cell.length_c   1.000
_cell.angle_alpha   90.00
_cell.angle_beta   90.00
_cell.angle_gamma   90.00
#
_symmetry.space_group_name_H-M   'P 1'
#
loop_
_entity.id
_entity.type
_entity.pdbx_description
1 polymer ?
#
loop_
_entity_poly.entity_id
_entity_poly.type
_entity_poly.pdbx_seq_one_letter_code
_entity_poly.pdbx_strand_id
1 'polypeptide(L)'
;ALPICTPATKLIVDQGRVVGVEASGPDGKVIIHARKVIIATGGFAANREMLAQHVFDSSAIGMVEPIWLRGPVVDGRTGDGIRMAQLVGAGLAGMHTVAGNAPYLPDNPPIKQFGEVPELTQGRCALAQPWLWVDHTGRRFFNESRGSVFVDVYNAMTSAGGVSYTIFDQEKMDRLINQGAVLPFNAIVLAGTPLKELPKTWKVGMERGWAFKADTIEELALQIGVPPQNLLDTMKKVNKYAEQGQDPEFG
;
A
#
# COMPACT_ATOMS: atom_id res chain seq x y z
N ALA A 1 -0.62 -17.83 -33.81
CA ALA A 1 -1.32 -17.81 -32.51
C ALA A 1 -0.34 -17.40 -31.42
N LEU A 2 -0.77 -16.58 -30.46
CA LEU A 2 0.04 -16.26 -29.29
C LEU A 2 -0.04 -17.42 -28.31
N PRO A 3 1.10 -17.93 -27.78
CA PRO A 3 1.07 -18.97 -26.75
C PRO A 3 0.56 -18.37 -25.43
N ILE A 4 -0.68 -18.74 -25.06
CA ILE A 4 -1.31 -18.37 -23.81
C ILE A 4 -1.06 -19.49 -22.78
N CYS A 5 -1.02 -19.15 -21.49
CA CYS A 5 -0.69 -20.12 -20.42
C CYS A 5 0.65 -20.85 -20.66
N THR A 6 1.63 -20.13 -21.17
CA THR A 6 2.94 -20.68 -21.54
C THR A 6 4.04 -19.80 -20.91
N PRO A 7 4.27 -19.92 -19.59
CA PRO A 7 5.25 -19.10 -18.89
C PRO A 7 6.66 -19.36 -19.42
N ALA A 8 7.40 -18.28 -19.68
CA ALA A 8 8.80 -18.33 -20.02
C ALA A 8 9.63 -18.78 -18.80
N THR A 9 10.54 -19.71 -19.00
CA THR A 9 11.35 -20.30 -17.92
C THR A 9 12.83 -19.98 -18.04
N LYS A 10 13.32 -19.71 -19.27
CA LYS A 10 14.76 -19.48 -19.50
C LYS A 10 15.00 -18.72 -20.80
N LEU A 11 16.02 -17.86 -20.80
CA LEU A 11 16.58 -17.30 -22.03
C LEU A 11 17.58 -18.28 -22.64
N ILE A 12 17.51 -18.50 -23.95
CA ILE A 12 18.45 -19.36 -24.69
C ILE A 12 19.59 -18.48 -25.18
N VAL A 13 20.82 -18.88 -24.83
CA VAL A 13 22.04 -18.18 -25.22
C VAL A 13 22.88 -19.07 -26.14
N ASP A 14 23.35 -18.49 -27.24
CA ASP A 14 24.31 -19.07 -28.12
C ASP A 14 25.42 -18.06 -28.41
N GLN A 15 26.68 -18.47 -28.25
CA GLN A 15 27.88 -17.63 -28.43
C GLN A 15 27.78 -16.25 -27.74
N GLY A 16 27.23 -16.21 -26.50
CA GLY A 16 27.08 -14.99 -25.72
C GLY A 16 25.90 -14.07 -26.15
N ARG A 17 25.04 -14.53 -27.04
CA ARG A 17 23.86 -13.78 -27.51
C ARG A 17 22.58 -14.52 -27.15
N VAL A 18 21.54 -13.76 -26.73
CA VAL A 18 20.20 -14.34 -26.55
C VAL A 18 19.62 -14.62 -27.94
N VAL A 19 19.27 -15.88 -28.18
CA VAL A 19 18.76 -16.39 -29.47
C VAL A 19 17.35 -16.99 -29.35
N GLY A 20 16.72 -16.90 -28.21
CA GLY A 20 15.39 -17.44 -28.00
C GLY A 20 14.97 -17.52 -26.54
N VAL A 21 13.83 -18.17 -26.33
CA VAL A 21 13.20 -18.39 -25.03
C VAL A 21 12.72 -19.84 -24.91
N GLU A 22 12.97 -20.43 -23.75
CA GLU A 22 12.34 -21.67 -23.33
C GLU A 22 11.11 -21.34 -22.49
N ALA A 23 10.02 -22.04 -22.71
CA ALA A 23 8.77 -21.86 -21.97
C ALA A 23 8.15 -23.24 -21.65
N SER A 24 7.24 -23.26 -20.68
CA SER A 24 6.47 -24.45 -20.30
C SER A 24 5.03 -24.27 -20.76
N GLY A 25 4.64 -25.00 -21.80
CA GLY A 25 3.27 -25.03 -22.31
C GLY A 25 2.44 -26.17 -21.73
N PRO A 26 1.13 -26.22 -22.03
CA PRO A 26 0.23 -27.30 -21.59
C PRO A 26 0.71 -28.70 -22.02
N ASP A 27 1.30 -28.76 -23.21
CA ASP A 27 1.80 -30.02 -23.80
C ASP A 27 3.27 -30.27 -23.54
N GLY A 28 3.89 -29.51 -22.64
CA GLY A 28 5.28 -29.65 -22.27
C GLY A 28 6.17 -28.46 -22.68
N LYS A 29 7.46 -28.75 -22.84
CA LYS A 29 8.47 -27.73 -23.13
C LYS A 29 8.30 -27.14 -24.53
N VAL A 30 8.32 -25.81 -24.62
CA VAL A 30 8.25 -25.03 -25.86
C VAL A 30 9.56 -24.26 -26.04
N ILE A 31 10.18 -24.36 -27.22
CA ILE A 31 11.36 -23.57 -27.58
C ILE A 31 11.00 -22.59 -28.68
N ILE A 32 11.28 -21.34 -28.45
CA ILE A 32 11.02 -20.26 -29.40
C ILE A 32 12.37 -19.63 -29.79
N HIS A 33 12.78 -19.78 -31.03
CA HIS A 33 13.97 -19.10 -31.56
C HIS A 33 13.61 -17.71 -32.05
N ALA A 34 14.41 -16.70 -31.66
CA ALA A 34 14.20 -15.32 -32.01
C ALA A 34 15.54 -14.57 -32.16
N ARG A 35 15.60 -13.65 -33.14
CA ARG A 35 16.77 -12.76 -33.31
C ARG A 35 16.90 -11.71 -32.21
N LYS A 36 15.79 -11.36 -31.54
CA LYS A 36 15.68 -10.42 -30.42
C LYS A 36 14.62 -10.92 -29.45
N VAL A 37 14.85 -10.73 -28.16
CA VAL A 37 13.88 -10.99 -27.09
C VAL A 37 13.65 -9.71 -26.31
N ILE A 38 12.39 -9.34 -26.12
CA ILE A 38 11.99 -8.20 -25.31
C ILE A 38 11.39 -8.74 -24.02
N ILE A 39 11.95 -8.34 -22.88
CA ILE A 39 11.43 -8.67 -21.55
C ILE A 39 10.41 -7.59 -21.17
N ALA A 40 9.14 -7.98 -21.09
CA ALA A 40 8.03 -7.10 -20.73
C ALA A 40 7.16 -7.73 -19.63
N THR A 41 7.79 -8.51 -18.72
CA THR A 41 7.14 -9.33 -17.69
C THR A 41 6.75 -8.54 -16.41
N GLY A 42 6.96 -7.24 -16.40
CA GLY A 42 6.71 -6.41 -15.22
C GLY A 42 7.80 -6.53 -14.15
N GLY A 43 7.47 -6.08 -12.95
CA GLY A 43 8.38 -6.03 -11.81
C GLY A 43 8.28 -7.27 -10.90
N PHE A 44 8.69 -7.09 -9.63
CA PHE A 44 8.78 -8.16 -8.63
C PHE A 44 7.96 -7.88 -7.35
N ALA A 45 6.96 -7.00 -7.43
CA ALA A 45 6.17 -6.58 -6.26
C ALA A 45 5.43 -7.74 -5.54
N ALA A 46 5.16 -8.86 -6.21
CA ALA A 46 4.58 -10.07 -5.62
C ALA A 46 5.63 -11.06 -5.09
N ASN A 47 6.93 -10.77 -5.27
CA ASN A 47 8.02 -11.64 -4.84
C ASN A 47 8.66 -11.11 -3.56
N ARG A 48 8.21 -11.64 -2.41
CA ARG A 48 8.66 -11.18 -1.09
C ARG A 48 10.15 -11.42 -0.85
N GLU A 49 10.72 -12.48 -1.43
CA GLU A 49 12.16 -12.77 -1.36
C GLU A 49 12.98 -11.68 -2.06
N MET A 50 12.60 -11.32 -3.30
CA MET A 50 13.26 -10.23 -4.02
C MET A 50 13.05 -8.87 -3.35
N LEU A 51 11.88 -8.62 -2.78
CA LEU A 51 11.63 -7.42 -1.98
C LEU A 51 12.59 -7.37 -0.78
N ALA A 52 12.71 -8.46 -0.03
CA ALA A 52 13.61 -8.52 1.12
C ALA A 52 15.09 -8.38 0.75
N GLN A 53 15.50 -8.86 -0.44
CA GLN A 53 16.89 -8.76 -0.91
C GLN A 53 17.27 -7.37 -1.41
N HIS A 54 16.35 -6.64 -2.01
CA HIS A 54 16.65 -5.43 -2.77
C HIS A 54 16.05 -4.17 -2.18
N VAL A 55 14.92 -4.27 -1.49
CA VAL A 55 14.27 -3.13 -0.88
C VAL A 55 14.83 -2.92 0.53
N PHE A 56 15.01 -1.66 0.90
CA PHE A 56 15.57 -1.29 2.20
C PHE A 56 14.85 -2.01 3.36
N ASP A 57 15.64 -2.65 4.21
CA ASP A 57 15.14 -3.28 5.43
C ASP A 57 14.79 -2.20 6.46
N SER A 58 13.51 -1.93 6.58
CA SER A 58 12.96 -0.94 7.49
C SER A 58 13.07 -1.33 8.97
N SER A 59 13.41 -2.57 9.30
CA SER A 59 13.66 -3.00 10.68
C SER A 59 14.84 -2.24 11.30
N ALA A 60 15.81 -1.84 10.47
CA ALA A 60 16.97 -1.05 10.89
C ALA A 60 16.63 0.37 11.38
N ILE A 61 15.45 0.89 11.04
CA ILE A 61 14.96 2.21 11.49
C ILE A 61 13.80 2.12 12.47
N GLY A 62 13.59 0.95 13.07
CA GLY A 62 12.57 0.74 14.11
C GLY A 62 11.15 0.60 13.60
N MET A 63 10.94 0.24 12.34
CA MET A 63 9.61 -0.12 11.85
C MET A 63 9.11 -1.40 12.51
N VAL A 64 7.83 -1.40 12.89
CA VAL A 64 7.16 -2.56 13.46
C VAL A 64 7.07 -3.69 12.42
N GLU A 65 6.78 -3.33 11.17
CA GLU A 65 6.73 -4.24 10.04
C GLU A 65 6.93 -3.45 8.73
N PRO A 66 7.72 -3.98 7.76
CA PRO A 66 7.87 -3.33 6.47
C PRO A 66 6.52 -3.15 5.78
N ILE A 67 6.21 -1.92 5.37
CA ILE A 67 4.92 -1.56 4.78
C ILE A 67 4.60 -2.37 3.50
N TRP A 68 5.62 -2.76 2.74
CA TRP A 68 5.46 -3.58 1.54
C TRP A 68 5.02 -5.03 1.82
N LEU A 69 5.14 -5.52 3.06
CA LEU A 69 4.64 -6.85 3.45
C LEU A 69 3.12 -6.92 3.53
N ARG A 70 2.45 -5.80 3.79
CA ARG A 70 1.00 -5.73 4.00
C ARG A 70 0.23 -5.22 2.79
N GLY A 71 0.90 -4.55 1.85
CA GLY A 71 0.23 -3.97 0.70
C GLY A 71 -0.37 -5.03 -0.23
N PRO A 72 -1.54 -4.77 -0.83
CA PRO A 72 -2.05 -5.62 -1.90
C PRO A 72 -1.10 -5.53 -3.10
N VAL A 73 -0.76 -6.67 -3.65
CA VAL A 73 0.07 -6.79 -4.85
C VAL A 73 -0.75 -7.40 -5.98
N VAL A 74 -0.44 -7.01 -7.21
CA VAL A 74 -1.02 -7.66 -8.39
C VAL A 74 -0.34 -9.01 -8.56
N ASP A 75 -1.10 -10.08 -8.56
CA ASP A 75 -0.59 -11.43 -8.78
C ASP A 75 0.19 -11.52 -10.11
N GLY A 76 1.22 -12.38 -10.13
CA GLY A 76 2.04 -12.63 -11.30
C GLY A 76 3.23 -11.67 -11.50
N ARG A 77 3.42 -10.66 -10.64
CA ARG A 77 4.63 -9.81 -10.66
C ARG A 77 5.74 -10.42 -9.82
N THR A 78 6.25 -11.53 -10.23
CA THR A 78 7.21 -12.38 -9.49
C THR A 78 8.67 -12.13 -9.83
N GLY A 79 8.96 -11.26 -10.81
CA GLY A 79 10.33 -10.92 -11.21
C GLY A 79 11.00 -11.94 -12.14
N ASP A 80 10.23 -12.81 -12.78
CA ASP A 80 10.76 -13.90 -13.60
C ASP A 80 11.66 -13.41 -14.74
N GLY A 81 11.24 -12.35 -15.45
CA GLY A 81 12.05 -11.75 -16.51
C GLY A 81 13.36 -11.17 -15.99
N ILE A 82 13.34 -10.54 -14.81
CA ILE A 82 14.54 -10.01 -14.14
C ILE A 82 15.49 -11.16 -13.81
N ARG A 83 15.00 -12.24 -13.21
CA ARG A 83 15.79 -13.43 -12.89
C ARG A 83 16.37 -14.10 -14.14
N MET A 84 15.56 -14.25 -15.20
CA MET A 84 16.04 -14.81 -16.47
C MET A 84 17.16 -13.96 -17.09
N ALA A 85 17.05 -12.62 -17.01
CA ALA A 85 18.09 -11.72 -17.51
C ALA A 85 19.38 -11.83 -16.67
N GLN A 86 19.29 -11.90 -15.35
CA GLN A 86 20.45 -12.09 -14.47
C GLN A 86 21.19 -13.40 -14.77
N LEU A 87 20.45 -14.48 -15.00
CA LEU A 87 21.06 -15.80 -15.31
C LEU A 87 21.88 -15.80 -16.58
N VAL A 88 21.68 -14.84 -17.48
CA VAL A 88 22.49 -14.67 -18.70
C VAL A 88 23.43 -13.46 -18.62
N GLY A 89 23.71 -12.96 -17.42
CA GLY A 89 24.74 -11.96 -17.15
C GLY A 89 24.27 -10.50 -17.18
N ALA A 90 22.97 -10.23 -17.18
CA ALA A 90 22.47 -8.86 -17.08
C ALA A 90 22.73 -8.25 -15.69
N GLY A 91 23.21 -7.02 -15.64
CA GLY A 91 23.28 -6.23 -14.43
C GLY A 91 21.91 -5.68 -14.02
N LEU A 92 21.73 -5.43 -12.72
CA LEU A 92 20.52 -4.81 -12.15
C LEU A 92 20.79 -3.37 -11.71
N ALA A 93 19.80 -2.51 -11.92
CA ALA A 93 19.82 -1.14 -11.42
C ALA A 93 18.43 -0.75 -10.89
N GLY A 94 18.38 0.15 -9.90
CA GLY A 94 17.13 0.69 -9.36
C GLY A 94 16.27 -0.31 -8.56
N MET A 95 16.79 -1.46 -8.20
CA MET A 95 16.05 -2.52 -7.51
C MET A 95 15.54 -2.13 -6.11
N HIS A 96 16.16 -1.13 -5.49
CA HIS A 96 15.78 -0.61 -4.17
C HIS A 96 14.58 0.36 -4.22
N THR A 97 14.12 0.73 -5.42
CA THR A 97 13.02 1.66 -5.58
C THR A 97 11.68 0.93 -5.64
N VAL A 98 10.80 1.20 -4.70
CA VAL A 98 9.43 0.70 -4.66
C VAL A 98 8.46 1.86 -4.73
N ALA A 99 7.51 1.80 -5.65
CA ALA A 99 6.36 2.67 -5.64
C ALA A 99 5.25 1.99 -4.83
N GLY A 100 4.99 2.48 -3.63
CA GLY A 100 3.92 2.00 -2.77
C GLY A 100 2.70 2.91 -2.81
N ASN A 101 1.52 2.33 -2.66
CA ASN A 101 0.27 3.03 -2.42
C ASN A 101 -0.14 2.78 -0.98
N ALA A 102 -0.15 3.81 -0.16
CA ALA A 102 -0.67 3.77 1.21
C ALA A 102 -1.83 4.78 1.33
N PRO A 103 -2.73 4.69 2.33
CA PRO A 103 -2.79 3.66 3.36
C PRO A 103 -3.42 2.34 2.89
N TYR A 104 -3.17 1.27 3.63
CA TYR A 104 -3.80 -0.03 3.45
C TYR A 104 -4.53 -0.45 4.72
N LEU A 105 -5.65 -1.20 4.55
CA LEU A 105 -6.23 -1.96 5.65
C LEU A 105 -5.41 -3.24 5.86
N PRO A 106 -5.27 -3.74 7.11
CA PRO A 106 -4.48 -4.94 7.40
C PRO A 106 -4.86 -6.18 6.57
N ASP A 107 -6.15 -6.31 6.26
CA ASP A 107 -6.72 -7.48 5.58
C ASP A 107 -7.03 -7.24 4.09
N ASN A 108 -6.43 -6.27 3.47
CA ASN A 108 -6.66 -6.04 2.04
C ASN A 108 -6.24 -7.27 1.22
N PRO A 109 -7.17 -7.90 0.50
CA PRO A 109 -6.81 -9.00 -0.38
C PRO A 109 -5.92 -8.49 -1.54
N PRO A 110 -5.07 -9.36 -2.10
CA PRO A 110 -4.34 -9.05 -3.32
C PRO A 110 -5.28 -8.64 -4.45
N ILE A 111 -4.88 -7.67 -5.25
CA ILE A 111 -5.59 -7.32 -6.49
C ILE A 111 -5.26 -8.39 -7.51
N LYS A 112 -6.24 -9.19 -7.89
CA LYS A 112 -6.05 -10.30 -8.83
C LYS A 112 -6.09 -9.86 -10.29
N GLN A 113 -6.84 -8.78 -10.57
CA GLN A 113 -7.04 -8.29 -11.92
C GLN A 113 -6.96 -6.76 -11.96
N PHE A 114 -6.33 -6.22 -13.00
CA PHE A 114 -6.30 -4.77 -13.22
C PHE A 114 -7.73 -4.22 -13.39
N GLY A 115 -8.05 -3.14 -12.66
CA GLY A 115 -9.40 -2.54 -12.66
C GLY A 115 -10.37 -3.15 -11.63
N GLU A 116 -9.97 -4.21 -10.93
CA GLU A 116 -10.74 -4.73 -9.80
C GLU A 116 -10.75 -3.72 -8.65
N VAL A 117 -11.94 -3.40 -8.15
CA VAL A 117 -12.12 -2.56 -6.96
C VAL A 117 -12.35 -3.48 -5.77
N PRO A 118 -11.39 -3.62 -4.86
CA PRO A 118 -11.57 -4.45 -3.67
C PRO A 118 -12.75 -3.99 -2.83
N GLU A 119 -13.46 -4.93 -2.22
CA GLU A 119 -14.65 -4.68 -1.38
C GLU A 119 -14.40 -3.62 -0.30
N LEU A 120 -13.16 -3.49 0.20
CA LEU A 120 -12.78 -2.58 1.27
C LEU A 120 -12.30 -1.19 0.80
N THR A 121 -12.52 -0.83 -0.47
CA THR A 121 -12.02 0.46 -1.04
C THR A 121 -12.57 1.68 -0.31
N GLN A 122 -13.82 1.65 0.15
CA GLN A 122 -14.38 2.79 0.90
C GLN A 122 -13.73 2.98 2.26
N GLY A 123 -13.34 1.90 2.94
CA GLY A 123 -12.54 1.97 4.16
C GLY A 123 -11.16 2.59 3.91
N ARG A 124 -10.48 2.19 2.84
CA ARG A 124 -9.20 2.81 2.46
C ARG A 124 -9.34 4.30 2.14
N CYS A 125 -10.42 4.67 1.44
CA CYS A 125 -10.73 6.07 1.18
C CYS A 125 -10.92 6.85 2.50
N ALA A 126 -11.63 6.28 3.48
CA ALA A 126 -11.82 6.91 4.79
C ALA A 126 -10.50 7.10 5.55
N LEU A 127 -9.56 6.13 5.45
CA LEU A 127 -8.22 6.27 6.04
C LEU A 127 -7.40 7.41 5.42
N ALA A 128 -7.59 7.69 4.13
CA ALA A 128 -6.85 8.72 3.39
C ALA A 128 -7.43 10.14 3.57
N GLN A 129 -8.47 10.31 4.37
CA GLN A 129 -9.10 11.63 4.56
C GLN A 129 -8.27 12.56 5.45
N PRO A 130 -8.45 13.88 5.34
CA PRO A 130 -7.65 14.87 6.06
C PRO A 130 -8.12 15.04 7.53
N TRP A 131 -8.18 13.91 8.23
CA TRP A 131 -8.43 13.85 9.67
C TRP A 131 -7.10 13.71 10.41
N LEU A 132 -7.12 13.51 11.72
CA LEU A 132 -5.89 13.29 12.48
C LEU A 132 -5.31 11.91 12.19
N TRP A 133 -4.05 11.86 11.73
CA TRP A 133 -3.27 10.62 11.61
C TRP A 133 -2.20 10.56 12.68
N VAL A 134 -2.17 9.45 13.41
CA VAL A 134 -1.14 9.19 14.42
C VAL A 134 -0.41 7.88 14.12
N ASP A 135 0.87 7.83 14.50
CA ASP A 135 1.69 6.64 14.43
C ASP A 135 1.42 5.70 15.60
N HIS A 136 2.18 4.60 15.69
CA HIS A 136 2.12 3.62 16.78
C HIS A 136 2.48 4.18 18.16
N THR A 137 3.01 5.41 18.25
CA THR A 137 3.28 6.10 19.50
C THR A 137 2.19 7.08 19.91
N GLY A 138 1.13 7.24 19.12
CA GLY A 138 0.05 8.19 19.34
C GLY A 138 0.38 9.63 18.97
N ARG A 139 1.43 9.84 18.18
CA ARG A 139 1.87 11.16 17.71
C ARG A 139 1.52 11.39 16.25
N ARG A 140 1.15 12.61 15.92
CA ARG A 140 0.96 13.06 14.55
C ARG A 140 2.28 13.05 13.79
N PHE A 141 2.29 12.57 12.55
CA PHE A 141 3.52 12.33 11.77
C PHE A 141 3.45 12.84 10.33
N PHE A 142 2.29 13.36 9.88
CA PHE A 142 2.07 13.69 8.47
C PHE A 142 1.13 14.88 8.30
N ASN A 143 1.25 15.59 7.19
CA ASN A 143 0.27 16.58 6.75
C ASN A 143 -0.92 15.87 6.08
N GLU A 144 -2.01 15.71 6.77
CA GLU A 144 -3.17 14.93 6.33
C GLU A 144 -3.86 15.53 5.10
N SER A 145 -3.67 16.83 4.81
CA SER A 145 -4.17 17.44 3.58
C SER A 145 -3.58 16.80 2.31
N ARG A 146 -2.45 16.11 2.44
CA ARG A 146 -1.77 15.37 1.39
C ARG A 146 -2.13 13.87 1.33
N GLY A 147 -3.17 13.46 2.05
CA GLY A 147 -3.58 12.05 2.15
C GLY A 147 -3.91 11.37 0.81
N SER A 148 -4.20 12.15 -0.25
CA SER A 148 -4.38 11.64 -1.61
C SER A 148 -3.08 11.51 -2.43
N VAL A 149 -1.93 11.97 -1.90
CA VAL A 149 -0.61 11.88 -2.54
C VAL A 149 0.11 10.62 -2.03
N PHE A 150 -0.17 9.50 -2.64
CA PHE A 150 0.22 8.18 -2.11
C PHE A 150 1.71 7.97 -1.89
N VAL A 151 2.56 8.60 -2.70
CA VAL A 151 4.03 8.52 -2.52
C VAL A 151 4.44 9.21 -1.22
N ASP A 152 3.85 10.36 -0.91
CA ASP A 152 4.12 11.08 0.32
C ASP A 152 3.62 10.30 1.53
N VAL A 153 2.39 9.75 1.43
CA VAL A 153 1.81 8.88 2.47
C VAL A 153 2.69 7.65 2.71
N TYR A 154 3.13 6.98 1.63
CA TYR A 154 3.99 5.81 1.73
C TYR A 154 5.30 6.13 2.46
N ASN A 155 5.97 7.22 2.07
CA ASN A 155 7.23 7.65 2.70
C ASN A 155 7.02 8.05 4.16
N ALA A 156 5.97 8.81 4.47
CA ALA A 156 5.64 9.21 5.83
C ALA A 156 5.33 8.01 6.73
N MET A 157 4.51 7.07 6.25
CA MET A 157 4.19 5.84 6.99
C MET A 157 5.43 4.97 7.20
N THR A 158 6.31 4.88 6.20
CA THR A 158 7.59 4.17 6.34
C THR A 158 8.43 4.78 7.46
N SER A 159 8.54 6.11 7.51
CA SER A 159 9.29 6.83 8.55
C SER A 159 8.62 6.75 9.93
N ALA A 160 7.30 6.57 9.99
CA ALA A 160 6.51 6.48 11.22
C ALA A 160 6.35 5.04 11.76
N GLY A 161 7.13 4.08 11.24
CA GLY A 161 7.12 2.69 11.73
C GLY A 161 6.15 1.75 11.02
N GLY A 162 5.54 2.17 9.90
CA GLY A 162 4.72 1.31 9.04
C GLY A 162 3.28 1.09 9.50
N VAL A 163 2.90 1.58 10.68
CA VAL A 163 1.53 1.49 11.23
C VAL A 163 1.03 2.88 11.57
N SER A 164 -0.21 3.18 11.19
CA SER A 164 -0.87 4.43 11.55
C SER A 164 -2.37 4.21 11.83
N TYR A 165 -2.94 5.15 12.56
CA TYR A 165 -4.37 5.21 12.85
C TYR A 165 -4.93 6.54 12.37
N THR A 166 -6.03 6.50 11.64
CA THR A 166 -6.81 7.70 11.30
C THR A 166 -7.92 7.87 12.31
N ILE A 167 -7.91 8.99 13.04
CA ILE A 167 -8.82 9.27 14.14
C ILE A 167 -9.82 10.33 13.72
N PHE A 168 -11.09 10.07 13.91
CA PHE A 168 -12.18 10.96 13.62
C PHE A 168 -13.45 10.63 14.45
N ASP A 169 -14.33 11.58 14.57
CA ASP A 169 -15.57 11.46 15.33
C ASP A 169 -16.76 10.99 14.47
N GLN A 170 -17.91 10.79 15.10
CA GLN A 170 -19.13 10.37 14.43
C GLN A 170 -19.62 11.39 13.38
N GLU A 171 -19.43 12.68 13.62
CA GLU A 171 -19.82 13.73 12.66
C GLU A 171 -19.07 13.57 11.33
N LYS A 172 -17.77 13.30 11.39
CA LYS A 172 -16.94 13.05 10.20
C LYS A 172 -17.31 11.75 9.50
N MET A 173 -17.67 10.70 10.26
CA MET A 173 -18.22 9.47 9.69
C MET A 173 -19.50 9.75 8.90
N ASP A 174 -20.45 10.48 9.51
CA ASP A 174 -21.72 10.84 8.89
C ASP A 174 -21.52 11.72 7.65
N ARG A 175 -20.56 12.63 7.70
CA ARG A 175 -20.16 13.43 6.56
C ARG A 175 -19.66 12.56 5.40
N LEU A 176 -18.78 11.59 5.62
CA LEU A 176 -18.30 10.69 4.58
C LEU A 176 -19.44 9.89 3.95
N ILE A 177 -20.37 9.41 4.76
CA ILE A 177 -21.51 8.62 4.30
C ILE A 177 -22.51 9.46 3.48
N ASN A 178 -22.77 10.71 3.89
CA ASN A 178 -23.85 11.52 3.34
C ASN A 178 -23.37 12.57 2.34
N GLN A 179 -22.24 13.22 2.58
CA GLN A 179 -21.69 14.29 1.75
C GLN A 179 -20.53 13.82 0.88
N GLY A 180 -19.85 12.75 1.29
CA GLY A 180 -18.78 12.10 0.54
C GLY A 180 -17.36 12.46 0.98
N ALA A 181 -16.40 11.87 0.29
CA ALA A 181 -14.99 12.03 0.55
C ALA A 181 -14.53 13.48 0.35
N VAL A 182 -13.70 14.00 1.25
CA VAL A 182 -13.09 15.34 1.13
C VAL A 182 -11.94 15.28 0.15
N LEU A 183 -11.05 14.30 0.31
CA LEU A 183 -9.97 14.03 -0.64
C LEU A 183 -10.33 12.86 -1.55
N PRO A 184 -9.95 12.91 -2.83
CA PRO A 184 -10.14 11.78 -3.71
C PRO A 184 -9.23 10.62 -3.31
N PHE A 185 -9.66 9.38 -3.59
CA PHE A 185 -8.86 8.19 -3.41
C PHE A 185 -8.59 7.54 -4.76
N ASN A 186 -7.45 7.87 -5.38
CA ASN A 186 -7.16 7.55 -6.77
C ASN A 186 -8.23 8.08 -7.75
N ALA A 187 -8.29 7.46 -8.94
CA ALA A 187 -9.40 7.64 -9.87
C ALA A 187 -10.64 6.78 -9.51
N ILE A 188 -10.61 6.09 -8.36
CA ILE A 188 -11.65 5.14 -7.96
C ILE A 188 -12.77 5.83 -7.17
N VAL A 189 -12.40 6.70 -6.22
CA VAL A 189 -13.36 7.48 -5.43
C VAL A 189 -13.03 8.96 -5.59
N LEU A 190 -13.88 9.69 -6.28
CA LEU A 190 -13.72 11.13 -6.48
C LEU A 190 -14.13 11.90 -5.20
N ALA A 191 -13.58 13.09 -5.02
CA ALA A 191 -14.04 13.99 -3.97
C ALA A 191 -15.56 14.24 -4.13
N GLY A 192 -16.28 14.31 -3.02
CA GLY A 192 -17.74 14.42 -2.99
C GLY A 192 -18.50 13.09 -3.23
N THR A 193 -17.83 11.98 -3.46
CA THR A 193 -18.48 10.67 -3.59
C THR A 193 -18.90 10.14 -2.23
N PRO A 194 -20.21 9.93 -1.96
CA PRO A 194 -20.70 9.35 -0.71
C PRO A 194 -20.20 7.92 -0.48
N LEU A 195 -19.72 7.65 0.72
CA LEU A 195 -19.20 6.34 1.10
C LEU A 195 -20.29 5.49 1.76
N LYS A 196 -21.30 5.09 1.01
CA LYS A 196 -22.50 4.40 1.52
C LYS A 196 -22.22 3.02 2.13
N GLU A 197 -21.16 2.33 1.68
CA GLU A 197 -20.74 1.02 2.20
C GLU A 197 -19.78 1.13 3.40
N LEU A 198 -19.39 2.35 3.79
CA LEU A 198 -18.45 2.55 4.90
C LEU A 198 -18.93 1.95 6.23
N PRO A 199 -20.23 2.02 6.63
CA PRO A 199 -20.70 1.36 7.84
C PRO A 199 -20.50 -0.15 7.83
N LYS A 200 -20.69 -0.79 6.69
CA LYS A 200 -20.46 -2.22 6.51
C LYS A 200 -18.98 -2.57 6.63
N THR A 201 -18.13 -1.80 5.95
CA THR A 201 -16.66 -1.93 6.05
C THR A 201 -16.18 -1.74 7.49
N TRP A 202 -16.74 -0.74 8.19
CA TRP A 202 -16.41 -0.46 9.59
C TRP A 202 -16.75 -1.63 10.51
N LYS A 203 -17.95 -2.21 10.34
CA LYS A 203 -18.37 -3.39 11.10
C LYS A 203 -17.39 -4.55 10.93
N VAL A 204 -17.01 -4.86 9.67
CA VAL A 204 -15.99 -5.87 9.36
C VAL A 204 -14.66 -5.54 10.04
N GLY A 205 -14.28 -4.27 10.05
CA GLY A 205 -13.07 -3.79 10.73
C GLY A 205 -13.07 -4.01 12.22
N MET A 206 -14.19 -3.76 12.87
CA MET A 206 -14.35 -4.01 14.32
C MET A 206 -14.26 -5.51 14.64
N GLU A 207 -14.92 -6.37 13.84
CA GLU A 207 -14.88 -7.82 13.98
C GLU A 207 -13.46 -8.39 13.79
N ARG A 208 -12.65 -7.76 12.93
CA ARG A 208 -11.28 -8.18 12.59
C ARG A 208 -10.17 -7.43 13.36
N GLY A 209 -10.54 -6.48 14.23
CA GLY A 209 -9.60 -5.76 15.08
C GLY A 209 -8.73 -4.71 14.39
N TRP A 210 -9.20 -4.08 13.30
CA TRP A 210 -8.53 -2.95 12.67
C TRP A 210 -9.37 -1.67 12.58
N ALA A 211 -10.62 -1.69 13.04
CA ALA A 211 -11.43 -0.51 13.32
C ALA A 211 -11.83 -0.54 14.79
N PHE A 212 -11.82 0.61 15.45
CA PHE A 212 -12.01 0.76 16.88
C PHE A 212 -13.02 1.88 17.17
N LYS A 213 -13.75 1.75 18.25
CA LYS A 213 -14.69 2.79 18.72
C LYS A 213 -14.62 2.87 20.23
N ALA A 214 -14.52 4.08 20.75
CA ALA A 214 -14.56 4.37 22.18
C ALA A 214 -15.29 5.69 22.43
N ASP A 215 -15.74 5.89 23.65
CA ASP A 215 -16.41 7.13 24.07
C ASP A 215 -15.41 8.18 24.59
N THR A 216 -14.18 7.73 24.94
CA THR A 216 -13.10 8.60 25.40
C THR A 216 -11.81 8.35 24.60
N ILE A 217 -10.94 9.37 24.57
CA ILE A 217 -9.63 9.26 23.90
C ILE A 217 -8.71 8.27 24.61
N GLU A 218 -8.79 8.20 25.93
CA GLU A 218 -8.03 7.26 26.76
C GLU A 218 -8.39 5.81 26.44
N GLU A 219 -9.68 5.50 26.35
CA GLU A 219 -10.17 4.18 25.98
C GLU A 219 -9.75 3.82 24.56
N LEU A 220 -9.88 4.78 23.62
CA LEU A 220 -9.42 4.57 22.24
C LEU A 220 -7.93 4.26 22.20
N ALA A 221 -7.12 5.03 22.91
CA ALA A 221 -5.68 4.82 22.99
C ALA A 221 -5.31 3.41 23.49
N LEU A 222 -6.01 2.93 24.52
CA LEU A 222 -5.82 1.57 25.04
C LEU A 222 -6.21 0.50 24.00
N GLN A 223 -7.33 0.70 23.28
CA GLN A 223 -7.78 -0.26 22.26
C GLN A 223 -6.78 -0.37 21.10
N ILE A 224 -6.20 0.75 20.65
CA ILE A 224 -5.24 0.78 19.54
C ILE A 224 -3.78 0.54 19.99
N GLY A 225 -3.54 0.37 21.30
CA GLY A 225 -2.23 0.04 21.85
C GLY A 225 -1.22 1.20 21.82
N VAL A 226 -1.68 2.46 21.84
CA VAL A 226 -0.80 3.64 21.91
C VAL A 226 -0.81 4.21 23.35
N PRO A 227 0.26 4.93 23.78
CA PRO A 227 0.29 5.59 25.08
C PRO A 227 -0.82 6.63 25.20
N PRO A 228 -1.78 6.51 26.16
CA PRO A 228 -2.92 7.44 26.27
C PRO A 228 -2.52 8.91 26.38
N GLN A 229 -1.48 9.20 27.17
CA GLN A 229 -1.00 10.56 27.35
C GLN A 229 -0.51 11.19 26.03
N ASN A 230 0.19 10.42 25.18
CA ASN A 230 0.65 10.91 23.89
C ASN A 230 -0.51 11.27 22.97
N LEU A 231 -1.55 10.42 22.93
CA LEU A 231 -2.74 10.68 22.11
C LEU A 231 -3.50 11.89 22.60
N LEU A 232 -3.70 12.02 23.92
CA LEU A 232 -4.34 13.19 24.54
C LEU A 232 -3.59 14.49 24.21
N ASP A 233 -2.26 14.49 24.33
CA ASP A 233 -1.45 15.66 24.06
C ASP A 233 -1.49 16.02 22.58
N THR A 234 -1.47 15.01 21.69
CA THR A 234 -1.63 15.19 20.25
C THR A 234 -2.99 15.82 19.91
N MET A 235 -4.07 15.29 20.48
CA MET A 235 -5.43 15.83 20.28
C MET A 235 -5.57 17.28 20.76
N LYS A 236 -5.09 17.60 21.97
CA LYS A 236 -5.09 18.97 22.50
C LYS A 236 -4.34 19.93 21.59
N LYS A 237 -3.18 19.51 21.09
CA LYS A 237 -2.32 20.30 20.21
C LYS A 237 -3.02 20.58 18.87
N VAL A 238 -3.57 19.56 18.24
CA VAL A 238 -4.26 19.68 16.94
C VAL A 238 -5.54 20.54 17.09
N ASN A 239 -6.33 20.36 18.14
CA ASN A 239 -7.50 21.20 18.40
C ASN A 239 -7.11 22.68 18.56
N LYS A 240 -6.05 22.97 19.30
CA LYS A 240 -5.53 24.33 19.42
C LYS A 240 -5.12 24.90 18.06
N TYR A 241 -4.47 24.14 17.19
CA TYR A 241 -4.12 24.58 15.84
C TYR A 241 -5.35 24.88 14.99
N ALA A 242 -6.38 24.03 15.08
CA ALA A 242 -7.64 24.24 14.39
C ALA A 242 -8.37 25.52 14.86
N GLU A 243 -8.38 25.79 16.17
CA GLU A 243 -8.92 27.03 16.75
C GLU A 243 -8.17 28.29 16.27
N GLN A 244 -6.86 28.16 16.08
CA GLN A 244 -5.99 29.26 15.62
C GLN A 244 -6.03 29.44 14.10
N GLY A 245 -6.58 28.48 13.36
CA GLY A 245 -6.58 28.46 11.89
C GLY A 245 -5.19 28.35 11.29
N GLN A 246 -4.20 27.82 12.05
CA GLN A 246 -2.82 27.70 11.62
C GLN A 246 -2.22 26.40 12.17
N ASP A 247 -1.52 25.66 11.31
CA ASP A 247 -0.80 24.44 11.65
C ASP A 247 0.72 24.69 11.63
N PRO A 248 1.37 24.93 12.79
CA PRO A 248 2.81 25.18 12.85
C PRO A 248 3.68 23.95 12.59
N GLU A 249 3.09 22.73 12.59
CA GLU A 249 3.88 21.50 12.36
C GLU A 249 4.03 21.19 10.89
N PHE A 250 2.95 21.38 10.11
CA PHE A 250 2.93 20.95 8.71
C PHE A 250 2.45 22.02 7.72
N GLY A 251 2.06 23.22 8.18
CA GLY A 251 1.68 24.38 7.37
C GLY A 251 0.22 24.54 7.14
#